data_7518bf1e4372fccfc42b4a278215a18d
#
_entry.id   7518bf1e4372fccfc42b4a278215a18d
#
_cell.length_a   1.000
_cell.length_b   1.000
_cell.length_c   1.000
_cell.angle_alpha   90.00
_cell.angle_beta   90.00
_cell.angle_gamma   90.00
#
_symmetry.space_group_name_H-M   'P 1'
#
loop_
_entity.id
_entity.type
_entity.pdbx_description
1 polymer ?
#
loop_
_entity_poly.entity_id
_entity_poly.type
_entity_poly.pdbx_seq_one_letter_code
_entity_poly.pdbx_strand_id
1 'polypeptide(L)'
;MKKLYLILLFSMFFAFSLAAQPLSYDSFTKKYKEAAQLYYQKRYESALQILDILAADDYAQTYPSVFLSRSLVLYYMGRYDEAKIDIEKAIAFQPYTLKLRLCRSMINTALKEYEEALADINYCLEKNPVWADAYHQKGLIYLTLSNYSEALDNFENALATANGSYKPEYFSDRGFAYYYLHYFEKAKNDFLHSLTLAENDNVYLCLIDVCYKLQQYDEGIKYANILIKQGRRVESAIIDRAYIYLVQKRYDEVRADLDLIEKSCENLSSYHKVKAVYSILTGDKASAIEAVDKAYTLNSQDKDILILREALSTDEIDIRKIVNLLIDFSYTF
;
A
#
# COMPACT_ATOMS: atom_id res chain seq x y z
N MET A 1 30.45 -46.77 -31.55
CA MET A 1 29.29 -46.72 -30.62
C MET A 1 29.67 -46.82 -29.13
N LYS A 2 30.59 -47.72 -28.70
CA LYS A 2 30.97 -47.80 -27.26
C LYS A 2 31.63 -46.54 -26.66
N LYS A 3 32.39 -45.76 -27.43
CA LYS A 3 33.02 -44.50 -26.94
C LYS A 3 32.02 -43.36 -26.75
N LEU A 4 30.94 -43.32 -27.52
CA LEU A 4 29.90 -42.31 -27.38
C LEU A 4 29.03 -42.53 -26.13
N TYR A 5 28.79 -43.79 -25.77
CA TYR A 5 28.04 -44.15 -24.54
C TYR A 5 28.82 -43.84 -23.27
N LEU A 6 30.17 -43.97 -23.31
CA LEU A 6 31.00 -43.61 -22.16
C LEU A 6 31.04 -42.08 -21.91
N ILE A 7 31.03 -41.28 -22.98
CA ILE A 7 31.02 -39.81 -22.84
C ILE A 7 29.66 -39.32 -22.33
N LEU A 8 28.55 -39.95 -22.77
CA LEU A 8 27.21 -39.63 -22.26
C LEU A 8 27.03 -40.05 -20.79
N LEU A 9 27.57 -41.20 -20.38
CA LEU A 9 27.58 -41.65 -18.98
C LEU A 9 28.47 -40.75 -18.11
N PHE A 10 29.62 -40.28 -18.60
CA PHE A 10 30.48 -39.35 -17.87
C PHE A 10 29.85 -37.95 -17.78
N SER A 11 29.15 -37.48 -18.82
CA SER A 11 28.43 -36.20 -18.75
C SER A 11 27.20 -36.26 -17.85
N MET A 12 26.49 -37.41 -17.78
CA MET A 12 25.42 -37.63 -16.80
C MET A 12 25.97 -37.74 -15.36
N PHE A 13 27.12 -38.36 -15.15
CA PHE A 13 27.76 -38.43 -13.82
C PHE A 13 28.31 -37.03 -13.38
N PHE A 14 28.82 -36.23 -14.32
CA PHE A 14 29.25 -34.85 -14.01
C PHE A 14 28.07 -33.89 -13.82
N ALA A 15 26.93 -34.12 -14.44
CA ALA A 15 25.70 -33.33 -14.20
C ALA A 15 25.08 -33.64 -12.81
N PHE A 16 25.33 -34.86 -12.25
CA PHE A 16 24.90 -35.23 -10.89
C PHE A 16 25.86 -34.73 -9.80
N SER A 17 27.07 -34.28 -10.15
CA SER A 17 28.04 -33.79 -9.16
C SER A 17 28.06 -32.28 -8.95
N LEU A 18 27.10 -31.52 -9.55
CA LEU A 18 26.87 -30.13 -9.27
C LEU A 18 25.64 -29.90 -8.35
N ALA A 19 25.22 -30.93 -7.62
CA ALA A 19 24.40 -30.70 -6.45
C ALA A 19 25.24 -29.84 -5.46
N ALA A 20 24.83 -28.62 -5.21
CA ALA A 20 25.52 -27.79 -4.25
C ALA A 20 25.71 -28.60 -2.96
N GLN A 21 26.96 -28.68 -2.45
CA GLN A 21 27.17 -29.40 -1.20
C GLN A 21 26.28 -28.80 -0.12
N PRO A 22 25.63 -29.64 0.71
CA PRO A 22 24.77 -29.14 1.77
C PRO A 22 25.55 -28.17 2.65
N LEU A 23 24.92 -27.09 3.04
CA LEU A 23 25.54 -26.06 3.89
C LEU A 23 25.88 -26.68 5.25
N SER A 24 26.98 -26.25 5.87
CA SER A 24 27.15 -26.50 7.30
C SER A 24 26.11 -25.74 8.11
N TYR A 25 25.75 -26.24 9.30
CA TYR A 25 24.78 -25.56 10.19
C TYR A 25 25.17 -24.10 10.45
N ASP A 26 26.45 -23.83 10.68
CA ASP A 26 26.94 -22.47 10.92
C ASP A 26 26.79 -21.58 9.68
N SER A 27 27.06 -22.12 8.49
CA SER A 27 26.88 -21.40 7.23
C SER A 27 25.39 -21.13 6.96
N PHE A 28 24.52 -22.12 7.21
CA PHE A 28 23.08 -21.98 7.08
C PHE A 28 22.53 -20.87 8.01
N THR A 29 22.85 -20.93 9.30
CA THR A 29 22.38 -19.95 10.29
C THR A 29 22.92 -18.55 10.04
N LYS A 30 24.17 -18.43 9.56
CA LYS A 30 24.75 -17.14 9.17
C LYS A 30 23.99 -16.52 7.99
N LYS A 31 23.74 -17.31 6.94
CA LYS A 31 22.97 -16.86 5.77
C LYS A 31 21.53 -16.48 6.16
N TYR A 32 20.88 -17.25 7.05
CA TYR A 32 19.54 -16.95 7.50
C TYR A 32 19.47 -15.60 8.25
N LYS A 33 20.46 -15.32 9.12
CA LYS A 33 20.57 -14.01 9.79
C LYS A 33 20.79 -12.88 8.78
N GLU A 34 21.62 -13.09 7.77
CA GLU A 34 21.86 -12.12 6.69
C GLU A 34 20.57 -11.82 5.92
N ALA A 35 19.82 -12.85 5.53
CA ALA A 35 18.52 -12.69 4.86
C ALA A 35 17.52 -11.89 5.73
N ALA A 36 17.48 -12.16 7.04
CA ALA A 36 16.65 -11.42 7.97
C ALA A 36 17.05 -9.93 8.05
N GLN A 37 18.34 -9.62 8.08
CA GLN A 37 18.82 -8.23 8.04
C GLN A 37 18.42 -7.51 6.76
N LEU A 38 18.55 -8.18 5.60
CA LEU A 38 18.15 -7.62 4.31
C LEU A 38 16.64 -7.37 4.25
N TYR A 39 15.82 -8.26 4.82
CA TYR A 39 14.37 -8.07 4.94
C TYR A 39 14.03 -6.79 5.75
N TYR A 40 14.65 -6.61 6.91
CA TYR A 40 14.44 -5.38 7.71
C TYR A 40 14.92 -4.10 7.02
N GLN A 41 15.92 -4.22 6.13
CA GLN A 41 16.37 -3.13 5.26
C GLN A 41 15.47 -2.92 4.02
N LYS A 42 14.39 -3.68 3.88
CA LYS A 42 13.49 -3.70 2.70
C LYS A 42 14.20 -4.07 1.38
N ARG A 43 15.34 -4.76 1.46
CA ARG A 43 16.11 -5.27 0.30
C ARG A 43 15.61 -6.66 -0.06
N TYR A 44 14.37 -6.74 -0.52
CA TYR A 44 13.63 -7.99 -0.68
C TYR A 44 14.23 -8.94 -1.71
N GLU A 45 14.71 -8.43 -2.86
CA GLU A 45 15.35 -9.24 -3.90
C GLU A 45 16.62 -9.93 -3.37
N SER A 46 17.45 -9.19 -2.63
CA SER A 46 18.67 -9.73 -2.03
C SER A 46 18.35 -10.76 -0.94
N ALA A 47 17.33 -10.51 -0.14
CA ALA A 47 16.86 -11.45 0.87
C ALA A 47 16.33 -12.74 0.23
N LEU A 48 15.55 -12.62 -0.86
CA LEU A 48 14.98 -13.74 -1.58
C LEU A 48 16.06 -14.66 -2.15
N GLN A 49 17.09 -14.10 -2.79
CA GLN A 49 18.21 -14.89 -3.33
C GLN A 49 18.86 -15.80 -2.27
N ILE A 50 19.04 -15.26 -1.06
CA ILE A 50 19.60 -16.07 0.05
C ILE A 50 18.60 -17.11 0.53
N LEU A 51 17.32 -16.72 0.67
CA LEU A 51 16.27 -17.64 1.13
C LEU A 51 15.98 -18.77 0.14
N ASP A 52 16.15 -18.54 -1.18
CA ASP A 52 16.03 -19.58 -2.20
C ASP A 52 17.13 -20.65 -2.03
N ILE A 53 18.36 -20.23 -1.77
CA ILE A 53 19.47 -21.16 -1.47
C ILE A 53 19.16 -21.97 -0.20
N LEU A 54 18.68 -21.30 0.86
CA LEU A 54 18.36 -21.94 2.13
C LEU A 54 17.16 -22.88 2.01
N ALA A 55 16.14 -22.53 1.23
CA ALA A 55 14.94 -23.35 1.05
C ALA A 55 15.21 -24.62 0.20
N ALA A 56 16.27 -24.61 -0.60
CA ALA A 56 16.73 -25.75 -1.38
C ALA A 56 17.68 -26.70 -0.59
N ASP A 57 18.17 -26.26 0.59
CA ASP A 57 19.08 -27.02 1.43
C ASP A 57 18.33 -28.01 2.32
N ASP A 58 18.96 -29.14 2.65
CA ASP A 58 18.38 -30.19 3.49
C ASP A 58 17.99 -29.70 4.89
N TYR A 59 18.69 -28.71 5.42
CA TYR A 59 18.33 -28.06 6.70
C TYR A 59 16.98 -27.36 6.67
N ALA A 60 16.46 -26.95 5.52
CA ALA A 60 15.14 -26.34 5.41
C ALA A 60 14.03 -27.25 5.94
N GLN A 61 14.20 -28.57 5.84
CA GLN A 61 13.26 -29.58 6.37
C GLN A 61 13.17 -29.54 7.90
N THR A 62 14.19 -29.04 8.57
CA THR A 62 14.22 -28.90 10.04
C THR A 62 14.07 -27.44 10.49
N TYR A 63 14.03 -26.50 9.53
CA TYR A 63 13.94 -25.05 9.78
C TYR A 63 12.78 -24.40 9.04
N PRO A 64 11.53 -24.67 9.45
CA PRO A 64 10.33 -24.13 8.78
C PRO A 64 10.26 -22.61 8.76
N SER A 65 11.02 -21.92 9.64
CA SER A 65 11.17 -20.47 9.63
C SER A 65 11.76 -19.90 8.33
N VAL A 66 12.49 -20.71 7.55
CA VAL A 66 12.98 -20.31 6.22
C VAL A 66 11.79 -20.08 5.28
N PHE A 67 10.82 -21.01 5.26
CA PHE A 67 9.62 -20.89 4.44
C PHE A 67 8.74 -19.71 4.90
N LEU A 68 8.60 -19.48 6.22
CA LEU A 68 7.92 -18.28 6.73
C LEU A 68 8.63 -17.00 6.25
N SER A 69 9.95 -16.93 6.38
CA SER A 69 10.70 -15.74 5.98
C SER A 69 10.63 -15.50 4.49
N ARG A 70 10.70 -16.56 3.67
CA ARG A 70 10.58 -16.46 2.22
C ARG A 70 9.16 -16.05 1.81
N SER A 71 8.13 -16.60 2.44
CA SER A 71 6.75 -16.19 2.20
C SER A 71 6.50 -14.71 2.50
N LEU A 72 7.08 -14.17 3.58
CA LEU A 72 6.97 -12.74 3.90
C LEU A 72 7.70 -11.87 2.88
N VAL A 73 8.90 -12.27 2.46
CA VAL A 73 9.64 -11.55 1.40
C VAL A 73 8.83 -11.54 0.10
N LEU A 74 8.32 -12.70 -0.33
CA LEU A 74 7.48 -12.84 -1.53
C LEU A 74 6.20 -12.01 -1.42
N TYR A 75 5.57 -11.97 -0.25
CA TYR A 75 4.40 -11.13 0.02
C TYR A 75 4.71 -9.65 -0.23
N TYR A 76 5.81 -9.12 0.34
CA TYR A 76 6.20 -7.72 0.14
C TYR A 76 6.68 -7.40 -1.28
N MET A 77 7.02 -8.41 -2.07
CA MET A 77 7.30 -8.29 -3.51
C MET A 77 6.05 -8.41 -4.39
N GLY A 78 4.86 -8.62 -3.81
CA GLY A 78 3.61 -8.83 -4.54
C GLY A 78 3.46 -10.21 -5.19
N ARG A 79 4.36 -11.17 -4.87
CA ARG A 79 4.35 -12.55 -5.40
C ARG A 79 3.52 -13.47 -4.50
N TYR A 80 2.22 -13.19 -4.41
CA TYR A 80 1.33 -13.77 -3.39
C TYR A 80 1.10 -15.27 -3.57
N ASP A 81 1.00 -15.79 -4.81
CA ASP A 81 0.83 -17.23 -5.05
C ASP A 81 2.02 -18.04 -4.54
N GLU A 82 3.23 -17.54 -4.78
CA GLU A 82 4.45 -18.18 -4.31
C GLU A 82 4.58 -18.06 -2.77
N ALA A 83 4.20 -16.92 -2.22
CA ALA A 83 4.14 -16.73 -0.77
C ALA A 83 3.18 -17.73 -0.11
N LYS A 84 2.03 -18.03 -0.74
CA LYS A 84 1.05 -19.01 -0.27
C LYS A 84 1.64 -20.42 -0.21
N ILE A 85 2.35 -20.83 -1.25
CA ILE A 85 3.03 -22.14 -1.28
C ILE A 85 3.97 -22.31 -0.10
N ASP A 86 4.76 -21.28 0.20
CA ASP A 86 5.74 -21.34 1.28
C ASP A 86 5.12 -21.31 2.67
N ILE A 87 4.11 -20.46 2.88
CA ILE A 87 3.45 -20.42 4.19
C ILE A 87 2.69 -21.71 4.49
N GLU A 88 2.13 -22.38 3.48
CA GLU A 88 1.51 -23.70 3.63
C GLU A 88 2.52 -24.77 4.01
N LYS A 89 3.73 -24.74 3.41
CA LYS A 89 4.84 -25.62 3.86
C LYS A 89 5.19 -25.35 5.32
N ALA A 90 5.34 -24.09 5.72
CA ALA A 90 5.65 -23.76 7.11
C ALA A 90 4.56 -24.26 8.08
N ILE A 91 3.28 -24.13 7.71
CA ILE A 91 2.13 -24.64 8.49
C ILE A 91 2.16 -26.17 8.58
N ALA A 92 2.50 -26.88 7.48
CA ALA A 92 2.61 -28.32 7.50
C ALA A 92 3.65 -28.82 8.51
N PHE A 93 4.75 -28.07 8.70
CA PHE A 93 5.74 -28.37 9.74
C PHE A 93 5.31 -27.99 11.14
N GLN A 94 4.55 -26.90 11.30
CA GLN A 94 4.16 -26.34 12.59
C GLN A 94 2.67 -25.93 12.61
N PRO A 95 1.75 -26.92 12.58
CA PRO A 95 0.31 -26.69 12.33
C PRO A 95 -0.39 -25.89 13.44
N TYR A 96 0.19 -25.83 14.64
CA TYR A 96 -0.39 -25.14 15.81
C TYR A 96 0.18 -23.74 16.02
N THR A 97 1.11 -23.28 15.18
CA THR A 97 1.72 -21.97 15.33
C THR A 97 0.78 -20.88 14.78
N LEU A 98 0.12 -20.15 15.67
CA LEU A 98 -0.86 -19.11 15.32
C LEU A 98 -0.30 -18.03 14.40
N LYS A 99 0.98 -17.66 14.59
CA LYS A 99 1.65 -16.66 13.73
C LYS A 99 1.67 -17.05 12.26
N LEU A 100 1.82 -18.34 11.94
CA LEU A 100 1.79 -18.80 10.55
C LEU A 100 0.40 -18.62 9.92
N ARG A 101 -0.66 -18.87 10.70
CA ARG A 101 -2.04 -18.63 10.26
C ARG A 101 -2.31 -17.15 10.06
N LEU A 102 -1.82 -16.28 10.94
CA LEU A 102 -1.91 -14.83 10.75
C LEU A 102 -1.22 -14.42 9.43
N CYS A 103 -0.01 -14.94 9.15
CA CYS A 103 0.70 -14.65 7.91
C CYS A 103 -0.06 -15.19 6.68
N ARG A 104 -0.66 -16.40 6.78
CA ARG A 104 -1.48 -16.95 5.69
C ARG A 104 -2.72 -16.10 5.45
N SER A 105 -3.37 -15.63 6.50
CA SER A 105 -4.50 -14.70 6.38
C SER A 105 -4.12 -13.41 5.65
N MET A 106 -2.94 -12.83 5.92
CA MET A 106 -2.44 -11.66 5.18
C MET A 106 -2.28 -11.98 3.69
N ILE A 107 -1.68 -13.13 3.36
CA ILE A 107 -1.47 -13.57 1.97
C ILE A 107 -2.81 -13.82 1.27
N ASN A 108 -3.74 -14.54 1.92
CA ASN A 108 -5.07 -14.83 1.37
C ASN A 108 -5.87 -13.54 1.16
N THR A 109 -5.72 -12.54 2.03
CA THR A 109 -6.34 -11.21 1.84
C THR A 109 -5.83 -10.55 0.55
N ALA A 110 -4.51 -10.59 0.31
CA ALA A 110 -3.91 -10.05 -0.90
C ALA A 110 -4.33 -10.81 -2.18
N LEU A 111 -4.60 -12.12 -2.06
CA LEU A 111 -5.17 -12.97 -3.13
C LEU A 111 -6.69 -12.82 -3.27
N LYS A 112 -7.33 -12.01 -2.42
CA LYS A 112 -8.79 -11.83 -2.34
C LYS A 112 -9.56 -13.09 -1.92
N GLU A 113 -8.89 -14.03 -1.27
CA GLU A 113 -9.45 -15.23 -0.67
C GLU A 113 -9.91 -14.90 0.77
N TYR A 114 -10.95 -14.08 0.87
CA TYR A 114 -11.35 -13.47 2.14
C TYR A 114 -11.96 -14.45 3.14
N GLU A 115 -12.64 -15.48 2.68
CA GLU A 115 -13.26 -16.51 3.52
C GLU A 115 -12.17 -17.32 4.25
N GLU A 116 -11.14 -17.74 3.53
CA GLU A 116 -9.99 -18.46 4.08
C GLU A 116 -9.18 -17.56 5.03
N ALA A 117 -9.02 -16.29 4.66
CA ALA A 117 -8.34 -15.30 5.49
C ALA A 117 -9.07 -15.12 6.84
N LEU A 118 -10.40 -14.98 6.83
CA LEU A 118 -11.22 -14.87 8.03
C LEU A 118 -11.23 -16.15 8.86
N ALA A 119 -11.23 -17.33 8.22
CA ALA A 119 -11.17 -18.61 8.92
C ALA A 119 -9.88 -18.71 9.75
N ASP A 120 -8.74 -18.36 9.19
CA ASP A 120 -7.46 -18.36 9.91
C ASP A 120 -7.44 -17.37 11.09
N ILE A 121 -7.96 -16.15 10.89
CA ILE A 121 -8.00 -15.15 11.95
C ILE A 121 -8.97 -15.53 13.05
N ASN A 122 -10.14 -16.05 12.72
CA ASN A 122 -11.11 -16.51 13.71
C ASN A 122 -10.53 -17.64 14.55
N TYR A 123 -9.81 -18.59 13.94
CA TYR A 123 -9.07 -19.63 14.68
C TYR A 123 -8.01 -19.01 15.60
N CYS A 124 -7.25 -18.01 15.11
CA CYS A 124 -6.26 -17.31 15.93
C CYS A 124 -6.90 -16.65 17.17
N LEU A 125 -8.01 -15.97 17.00
CA LEU A 125 -8.72 -15.27 18.08
C LEU A 125 -9.44 -16.23 19.02
N GLU A 126 -9.91 -17.41 18.54
CA GLU A 126 -10.42 -18.47 19.43
C GLU A 126 -9.34 -18.99 20.40
N LYS A 127 -8.10 -19.13 19.91
CA LYS A 127 -6.97 -19.62 20.73
C LYS A 127 -6.30 -18.52 21.55
N ASN A 128 -6.33 -17.29 21.08
CA ASN A 128 -5.77 -16.12 21.77
C ASN A 128 -6.69 -14.91 21.61
N PRO A 129 -7.70 -14.75 22.50
CA PRO A 129 -8.69 -13.66 22.41
C PRO A 129 -8.14 -12.25 22.66
N VAL A 130 -6.89 -12.12 23.07
CA VAL A 130 -6.26 -10.81 23.38
C VAL A 130 -5.12 -10.48 22.41
N TRP A 131 -5.16 -11.02 21.19
CA TRP A 131 -4.10 -10.80 20.20
C TRP A 131 -4.41 -9.62 19.28
N ALA A 132 -3.79 -8.47 19.58
CA ALA A 132 -3.99 -7.21 18.87
C ALA A 132 -3.74 -7.32 17.35
N ASP A 133 -2.65 -8.00 16.93
CA ASP A 133 -2.35 -8.15 15.50
C ASP A 133 -3.42 -8.98 14.75
N ALA A 134 -4.06 -9.93 15.42
CA ALA A 134 -5.11 -10.73 14.81
C ALA A 134 -6.40 -9.89 14.62
N TYR A 135 -6.77 -9.08 15.61
CA TYR A 135 -7.86 -8.12 15.45
C TYR A 135 -7.56 -7.09 14.36
N HIS A 136 -6.35 -6.55 14.34
CA HIS A 136 -5.94 -5.61 13.31
C HIS A 136 -6.07 -6.22 11.90
N GLN A 137 -5.54 -7.44 11.70
CA GLN A 137 -5.67 -8.15 10.42
C GLN A 137 -7.14 -8.40 10.04
N LYS A 138 -8.00 -8.74 11.03
CA LYS A 138 -9.44 -8.89 10.79
C LYS A 138 -10.07 -7.57 10.33
N GLY A 139 -9.69 -6.47 10.98
CA GLY A 139 -10.09 -5.12 10.57
C GLY A 139 -9.67 -4.80 9.13
N LEU A 140 -8.44 -5.14 8.73
CA LEU A 140 -7.96 -4.93 7.35
C LEU A 140 -8.75 -5.72 6.32
N ILE A 141 -9.14 -6.98 6.63
CA ILE A 141 -10.00 -7.77 5.75
C ILE A 141 -11.34 -7.06 5.54
N TYR A 142 -12.01 -6.62 6.62
CA TYR A 142 -13.27 -5.91 6.51
C TYR A 142 -13.14 -4.54 5.82
N LEU A 143 -12.05 -3.82 6.04
CA LEU A 143 -11.75 -2.57 5.33
C LEU A 143 -11.66 -2.81 3.81
N THR A 144 -10.97 -3.88 3.40
CA THR A 144 -10.85 -4.27 1.99
C THR A 144 -12.20 -4.67 1.38
N LEU A 145 -13.08 -5.27 2.19
CA LEU A 145 -14.45 -5.61 1.80
C LEU A 145 -15.41 -4.40 1.85
N SER A 146 -14.90 -3.20 2.16
CA SER A 146 -15.69 -1.97 2.37
C SER A 146 -16.72 -2.06 3.51
N ASN A 147 -16.55 -3.02 4.42
CA ASN A 147 -17.34 -3.18 5.63
C ASN A 147 -16.72 -2.33 6.75
N TYR A 148 -16.86 -1.02 6.63
CA TYR A 148 -16.14 -0.06 7.47
C TYR A 148 -16.54 -0.10 8.95
N SER A 149 -17.79 -0.46 9.28
CA SER A 149 -18.23 -0.61 10.66
C SER A 149 -17.56 -1.79 11.35
N GLU A 150 -17.55 -2.96 10.71
CA GLU A 150 -16.87 -4.15 11.21
C GLU A 150 -15.35 -3.96 11.26
N ALA A 151 -14.79 -3.23 10.29
CA ALA A 151 -13.38 -2.86 10.33
C ALA A 151 -13.06 -2.02 11.58
N LEU A 152 -13.89 -0.99 11.84
CA LEU A 152 -13.76 -0.11 13.01
C LEU A 152 -13.80 -0.90 14.32
N ASP A 153 -14.80 -1.76 14.52
CA ASP A 153 -14.93 -2.60 15.73
C ASP A 153 -13.68 -3.45 15.96
N ASN A 154 -13.12 -4.03 14.90
CA ASN A 154 -11.91 -4.85 15.01
C ASN A 154 -10.66 -4.01 15.27
N PHE A 155 -10.51 -2.82 14.69
CA PHE A 155 -9.40 -1.91 15.04
C PHE A 155 -9.51 -1.38 16.46
N GLU A 156 -10.71 -1.11 16.98
CA GLU A 156 -10.92 -0.76 18.39
C GLU A 156 -10.51 -1.92 19.32
N ASN A 157 -10.85 -3.16 18.97
CA ASN A 157 -10.40 -4.35 19.70
C ASN A 157 -8.88 -4.52 19.64
N ALA A 158 -8.24 -4.25 18.48
CA ALA A 158 -6.79 -4.28 18.36
C ALA A 158 -6.13 -3.29 19.33
N LEU A 159 -6.62 -2.06 19.38
CA LEU A 159 -6.11 -1.04 20.29
C LEU A 159 -6.37 -1.38 21.78
N ALA A 160 -7.55 -1.90 22.10
CA ALA A 160 -7.89 -2.32 23.45
C ALA A 160 -7.01 -3.47 23.97
N THR A 161 -6.63 -4.41 23.07
CA THR A 161 -5.82 -5.58 23.42
C THR A 161 -4.31 -5.36 23.27
N ALA A 162 -3.88 -4.27 22.63
CA ALA A 162 -2.45 -3.94 22.45
C ALA A 162 -1.70 -3.68 23.75
N ASN A 163 -2.42 -3.35 24.83
CA ASN A 163 -1.87 -3.23 26.18
C ASN A 163 -0.65 -2.29 26.27
N GLY A 164 -0.70 -1.16 25.57
CA GLY A 164 0.38 -0.17 25.48
C GLY A 164 1.42 -0.41 24.39
N SER A 165 1.41 -1.58 23.74
CA SER A 165 2.29 -1.90 22.61
C SER A 165 1.66 -1.46 21.29
N TYR A 166 1.40 -0.17 21.16
CA TYR A 166 0.74 0.38 19.98
C TYR A 166 1.67 0.45 18.78
N LYS A 167 1.15 0.05 17.62
CA LYS A 167 1.79 0.22 16.32
C LYS A 167 1.16 1.41 15.60
N PRO A 168 1.93 2.19 14.82
CA PRO A 168 1.38 3.32 14.05
C PRO A 168 0.20 2.92 13.17
N GLU A 169 0.26 1.70 12.58
CA GLU A 169 -0.75 1.16 11.68
C GLU A 169 -2.10 0.97 12.37
N TYR A 170 -2.13 0.65 13.67
CA TYR A 170 -3.40 0.49 14.39
C TYR A 170 -4.24 1.77 14.39
N PHE A 171 -3.58 2.92 14.48
CA PHE A 171 -4.25 4.22 14.43
C PHE A 171 -4.53 4.65 12.99
N SER A 172 -3.55 4.54 12.08
CA SER A 172 -3.79 4.96 10.69
C SER A 172 -4.91 4.16 10.04
N ASP A 173 -4.98 2.85 10.26
CA ASP A 173 -5.99 2.00 9.65
C ASP A 173 -7.38 2.19 10.28
N ARG A 174 -7.45 2.46 11.60
CA ARG A 174 -8.69 2.93 12.22
C ARG A 174 -9.10 4.31 11.70
N GLY A 175 -8.13 5.18 11.49
CA GLY A 175 -8.33 6.48 10.85
C GLY A 175 -8.95 6.35 9.44
N PHE A 176 -8.53 5.37 8.64
CA PHE A 176 -9.18 5.07 7.37
C PHE A 176 -10.63 4.59 7.54
N ALA A 177 -10.90 3.70 8.50
CA ALA A 177 -12.27 3.28 8.78
C ALA A 177 -13.16 4.48 9.16
N TYR A 178 -12.68 5.36 10.03
CA TYR A 178 -13.37 6.61 10.36
C TYR A 178 -13.56 7.51 9.15
N TYR A 179 -12.56 7.63 8.28
CA TYR A 179 -12.64 8.43 7.06
C TYR A 179 -13.76 7.95 6.13
N TYR A 180 -13.83 6.65 5.85
CA TYR A 180 -14.88 6.09 5.01
C TYR A 180 -16.27 6.13 5.65
N LEU A 181 -16.36 6.18 6.97
CA LEU A 181 -17.59 6.42 7.72
C LEU A 181 -17.92 7.92 7.85
N HIS A 182 -17.17 8.82 7.21
CA HIS A 182 -17.30 10.28 7.27
C HIS A 182 -17.10 10.89 8.67
N TYR A 183 -16.43 10.20 9.59
CA TYR A 183 -16.03 10.71 10.90
C TYR A 183 -14.69 11.43 10.83
N PHE A 184 -14.59 12.49 10.02
CA PHE A 184 -13.33 13.12 9.63
C PHE A 184 -12.51 13.67 10.81
N GLU A 185 -13.12 14.21 11.83
CA GLU A 185 -12.38 14.66 13.03
C GLU A 185 -11.73 13.49 13.77
N LYS A 186 -12.42 12.33 13.88
CA LYS A 186 -11.83 11.13 14.47
C LYS A 186 -10.70 10.58 13.61
N ALA A 187 -10.88 10.55 12.29
CA ALA A 187 -9.84 10.14 11.34
C ALA A 187 -8.58 11.02 11.49
N LYS A 188 -8.77 12.35 11.56
CA LYS A 188 -7.67 13.31 11.76
C LYS A 188 -6.90 13.01 13.04
N ASN A 189 -7.60 12.80 14.15
CA ASN A 189 -6.98 12.52 15.44
C ASN A 189 -6.17 11.21 15.41
N ASP A 190 -6.68 10.18 14.76
CA ASP A 190 -5.99 8.90 14.61
C ASP A 190 -4.75 9.02 13.71
N PHE A 191 -4.85 9.73 12.59
CA PHE A 191 -3.69 9.99 11.72
C PHE A 191 -2.60 10.77 12.45
N LEU A 192 -2.98 11.80 13.22
CA LEU A 192 -2.03 12.55 14.05
C LEU A 192 -1.39 11.65 15.11
N HIS A 193 -2.15 10.78 15.75
CA HIS A 193 -1.60 9.85 16.72
C HIS A 193 -0.62 8.86 16.09
N SER A 194 -0.97 8.32 14.92
CA SER A 194 -0.06 7.46 14.14
C SER A 194 1.30 8.15 13.89
N LEU A 195 1.29 9.43 13.51
CA LEU A 195 2.51 10.20 13.27
C LEU A 195 3.34 10.47 14.55
N THR A 196 2.73 10.43 15.75
CA THR A 196 3.51 10.51 17.00
C THR A 196 4.34 9.25 17.25
N LEU A 197 3.94 8.12 16.67
CA LEU A 197 4.64 6.84 16.81
C LEU A 197 5.68 6.62 15.71
N ALA A 198 5.35 6.98 14.47
CA ALA A 198 6.29 6.93 13.34
C ALA A 198 5.87 7.89 12.22
N GLU A 199 6.86 8.54 11.59
CA GLU A 199 6.60 9.34 10.41
C GLU A 199 6.17 8.46 9.22
N ASN A 200 5.14 8.90 8.51
CA ASN A 200 4.61 8.23 7.33
C ASN A 200 4.04 9.25 6.34
N ASP A 201 4.61 9.28 5.13
CA ASP A 201 4.24 10.23 4.07
C ASP A 201 2.77 10.06 3.63
N ASN A 202 2.28 8.83 3.57
CA ASN A 202 0.90 8.57 3.19
C ASN A 202 -0.08 9.12 4.25
N VAL A 203 0.27 9.05 5.54
CA VAL A 203 -0.55 9.62 6.61
C VAL A 203 -0.61 11.16 6.50
N TYR A 204 0.48 11.81 6.09
CA TYR A 204 0.42 13.26 5.81
C TYR A 204 -0.51 13.58 4.64
N LEU A 205 -0.49 12.80 3.55
CA LEU A 205 -1.44 12.97 2.44
C LEU A 205 -2.89 12.79 2.92
N CYS A 206 -3.15 11.77 3.75
CA CYS A 206 -4.48 11.57 4.36
C CYS A 206 -4.90 12.77 5.22
N LEU A 207 -3.98 13.37 5.98
CA LEU A 207 -4.27 14.58 6.76
C LEU A 207 -4.61 15.78 5.89
N ILE A 208 -3.95 15.94 4.73
CA ILE A 208 -4.29 17.01 3.78
C ILE A 208 -5.74 16.84 3.31
N ASP A 209 -6.11 15.61 2.91
CA ASP A 209 -7.46 15.33 2.44
C ASP A 209 -8.52 15.48 3.56
N VAL A 210 -8.27 14.94 4.74
CA VAL A 210 -9.17 15.12 5.89
C VAL A 210 -9.34 16.60 6.25
N CYS A 211 -8.26 17.38 6.26
CA CYS A 211 -8.34 18.83 6.48
C CYS A 211 -9.16 19.52 5.39
N TYR A 212 -9.04 19.06 4.14
CA TYR A 212 -9.88 19.56 3.04
C TYR A 212 -11.37 19.27 3.31
N LYS A 213 -11.74 18.02 3.68
CA LYS A 213 -13.13 17.63 4.02
C LYS A 213 -13.68 18.41 5.22
N LEU A 214 -12.83 18.74 6.18
CA LEU A 214 -13.17 19.57 7.34
C LEU A 214 -13.14 21.07 7.07
N GLN A 215 -12.80 21.50 5.87
CA GLN A 215 -12.60 22.92 5.49
C GLN A 215 -11.49 23.61 6.32
N GLN A 216 -10.58 22.84 6.88
CA GLN A 216 -9.41 23.32 7.64
C GLN A 216 -8.23 23.56 6.69
N TYR A 217 -8.44 24.39 5.69
CA TYR A 217 -7.56 24.56 4.53
C TYR A 217 -6.13 24.96 4.88
N ASP A 218 -5.94 25.88 5.82
CA ASP A 218 -4.60 26.35 6.22
C ASP A 218 -3.79 25.22 6.87
N GLU A 219 -4.47 24.33 7.59
CA GLU A 219 -3.81 23.16 8.20
C GLU A 219 -3.45 22.12 7.13
N GLY A 220 -4.32 21.86 6.16
CA GLY A 220 -4.03 21.03 5.00
C GLY A 220 -2.81 21.54 4.22
N ILE A 221 -2.74 22.85 3.94
CA ILE A 221 -1.58 23.50 3.30
C ILE A 221 -0.31 23.30 4.13
N LYS A 222 -0.40 23.38 5.47
CA LYS A 222 0.74 23.14 6.36
C LYS A 222 1.30 21.72 6.21
N TYR A 223 0.45 20.70 6.16
CA TYR A 223 0.89 19.31 5.95
C TYR A 223 1.51 19.11 4.57
N ALA A 224 0.93 19.67 3.52
CA ALA A 224 1.52 19.64 2.18
C ALA A 224 2.93 20.28 2.18
N ASN A 225 3.08 21.43 2.80
CA ASN A 225 4.36 22.13 2.90
C ASN A 225 5.43 21.34 3.67
N ILE A 226 5.04 20.51 4.65
CA ILE A 226 5.96 19.62 5.35
C ILE A 226 6.56 18.62 4.36
N LEU A 227 5.73 17.93 3.58
CA LEU A 227 6.18 16.95 2.59
C LEU A 227 7.06 17.60 1.51
N ILE A 228 6.63 18.74 0.97
CA ILE A 228 7.36 19.49 -0.07
C ILE A 228 8.74 19.90 0.43
N LYS A 229 8.82 20.49 1.63
CA LYS A 229 10.10 20.93 2.25
C LYS A 229 11.05 19.77 2.50
N GLN A 230 10.53 18.59 2.80
CA GLN A 230 11.31 17.39 3.06
C GLN A 230 11.68 16.62 1.77
N GLY A 231 11.20 17.07 0.60
CA GLY A 231 11.44 16.39 -0.68
C GLY A 231 10.73 15.04 -0.78
N ARG A 232 9.63 14.83 -0.02
CA ARG A 232 8.89 13.58 0.05
C ARG A 232 7.50 13.75 -0.58
N ARG A 233 7.10 12.84 -1.47
CA ARG A 233 5.79 12.88 -2.16
C ARG A 233 5.47 14.26 -2.74
N VAL A 234 6.47 14.96 -3.25
CA VAL A 234 6.41 16.38 -3.64
C VAL A 234 5.27 16.65 -4.61
N GLU A 235 5.19 15.87 -5.68
CA GLU A 235 4.16 16.03 -6.72
C GLU A 235 2.75 15.85 -6.16
N SER A 236 2.53 14.79 -5.38
CA SER A 236 1.23 14.53 -4.76
C SER A 236 0.85 15.66 -3.81
N ALA A 237 1.78 16.09 -2.94
CA ALA A 237 1.53 17.15 -1.97
C ALA A 237 1.25 18.51 -2.64
N ILE A 238 1.88 18.81 -3.79
CA ILE A 238 1.62 20.03 -4.56
C ILE A 238 0.25 19.96 -5.24
N ILE A 239 -0.10 18.80 -5.83
CA ILE A 239 -1.42 18.61 -6.44
C ILE A 239 -2.52 18.82 -5.39
N ASP A 240 -2.37 18.24 -4.20
CA ASP A 240 -3.33 18.37 -3.10
C ASP A 240 -3.44 19.80 -2.61
N ARG A 241 -2.32 20.48 -2.45
CA ARG A 241 -2.29 21.91 -2.09
C ARG A 241 -2.96 22.79 -3.16
N ALA A 242 -2.72 22.49 -4.42
CA ALA A 242 -3.36 23.19 -5.52
C ALA A 242 -4.90 23.04 -5.51
N TYR A 243 -5.41 21.86 -5.15
CA TYR A 243 -6.87 21.68 -4.92
C TYR A 243 -7.39 22.58 -3.80
N ILE A 244 -6.67 22.68 -2.69
CA ILE A 244 -7.05 23.59 -1.59
C ILE A 244 -7.06 25.03 -2.08
N TYR A 245 -6.04 25.46 -2.82
CA TYR A 245 -5.97 26.81 -3.39
C TYR A 245 -7.10 27.08 -4.38
N LEU A 246 -7.51 26.09 -5.21
CA LEU A 246 -8.67 26.23 -6.11
C LEU A 246 -9.95 26.56 -5.35
N VAL A 247 -10.25 25.85 -4.24
CA VAL A 247 -11.42 26.10 -3.42
C VAL A 247 -11.37 27.47 -2.76
N GLN A 248 -10.19 27.92 -2.35
CA GLN A 248 -9.95 29.25 -1.80
C GLN A 248 -9.89 30.33 -2.89
N LYS A 249 -10.03 30.00 -4.18
CA LYS A 249 -9.89 30.90 -5.35
C LYS A 249 -8.54 31.63 -5.41
N ARG A 250 -7.50 31.01 -4.90
CA ARG A 250 -6.13 31.52 -4.88
C ARG A 250 -5.41 31.08 -6.16
N TYR A 251 -5.85 31.63 -7.29
CA TYR A 251 -5.44 31.16 -8.61
C TYR A 251 -3.97 31.41 -8.94
N ASP A 252 -3.34 32.44 -8.37
CA ASP A 252 -1.90 32.70 -8.58
C ASP A 252 -1.05 31.60 -7.94
N GLU A 253 -1.43 31.12 -6.75
CA GLU A 253 -0.77 30.02 -6.07
C GLU A 253 -1.02 28.68 -6.78
N VAL A 254 -2.23 28.45 -7.32
CA VAL A 254 -2.50 27.27 -8.17
C VAL A 254 -1.57 27.26 -9.36
N ARG A 255 -1.43 28.38 -10.06
CA ARG A 255 -0.54 28.50 -11.22
C ARG A 255 0.90 28.22 -10.86
N ALA A 256 1.40 28.81 -9.76
CA ALA A 256 2.76 28.59 -9.31
C ALA A 256 3.02 27.11 -8.97
N ASP A 257 2.06 26.42 -8.35
CA ASP A 257 2.14 25.00 -8.04
C ASP A 257 2.15 24.15 -9.30
N LEU A 258 1.27 24.43 -10.27
CA LEU A 258 1.22 23.71 -11.55
C LEU A 258 2.51 23.88 -12.37
N ASP A 259 3.03 25.12 -12.45
CA ASP A 259 4.27 25.43 -13.17
C ASP A 259 5.47 24.69 -12.56
N LEU A 260 5.48 24.55 -11.22
CA LEU A 260 6.57 23.88 -10.49
C LEU A 260 6.70 22.40 -10.83
N ILE A 261 5.59 21.68 -11.06
CA ILE A 261 5.56 20.24 -11.28
C ILE A 261 5.23 19.84 -12.72
N GLU A 262 5.07 20.78 -13.64
CA GLU A 262 4.65 20.53 -15.02
C GLU A 262 5.44 19.41 -15.69
N LYS A 263 6.79 19.49 -15.64
CA LYS A 263 7.66 18.51 -16.30
C LYS A 263 7.65 17.13 -15.63
N SER A 264 7.55 17.08 -14.30
CA SER A 264 7.55 15.80 -13.57
C SER A 264 6.19 15.09 -13.63
N CYS A 265 5.12 15.86 -13.87
CA CYS A 265 3.73 15.35 -13.86
C CYS A 265 3.07 15.29 -15.25
N GLU A 266 3.84 15.45 -16.35
CA GLU A 266 3.33 15.40 -17.72
C GLU A 266 2.49 14.16 -18.04
N ASN A 267 2.80 13.02 -17.40
CA ASN A 267 2.10 11.75 -17.59
C ASN A 267 1.20 11.39 -16.38
N LEU A 268 0.83 12.35 -15.55
CA LEU A 268 0.00 12.14 -14.39
C LEU A 268 -1.41 12.73 -14.61
N SER A 269 -2.42 11.86 -14.61
CA SER A 269 -3.81 12.24 -14.87
C SER A 269 -4.33 13.28 -13.86
N SER A 270 -4.00 13.13 -12.58
CA SER A 270 -4.40 14.07 -11.52
C SER A 270 -3.86 15.49 -11.72
N TYR A 271 -2.63 15.63 -12.23
CA TYR A 271 -2.07 16.94 -12.61
C TYR A 271 -2.93 17.63 -13.68
N HIS A 272 -3.24 16.92 -14.77
CA HIS A 272 -4.05 17.45 -15.85
C HIS A 272 -5.50 17.75 -15.40
N LYS A 273 -6.02 16.96 -14.46
CA LYS A 273 -7.34 17.24 -13.84
C LYS A 273 -7.34 18.57 -13.09
N VAL A 274 -6.32 18.84 -12.27
CA VAL A 274 -6.18 20.15 -11.59
C VAL A 274 -6.02 21.29 -12.59
N LYS A 275 -5.16 21.11 -13.61
CA LYS A 275 -4.92 22.10 -14.68
C LYS A 275 -6.22 22.44 -15.44
N ALA A 276 -7.03 21.41 -15.72
CA ALA A 276 -8.32 21.59 -16.38
C ALA A 276 -9.30 22.43 -15.52
N VAL A 277 -9.44 22.07 -14.24
CA VAL A 277 -10.31 22.82 -13.32
C VAL A 277 -9.84 24.26 -13.17
N TYR A 278 -8.53 24.47 -13.01
CA TYR A 278 -7.94 25.81 -12.97
C TYR A 278 -8.28 26.62 -14.22
N SER A 279 -8.07 26.04 -15.41
CA SER A 279 -8.34 26.71 -16.70
C SER A 279 -9.83 27.03 -16.86
N ILE A 280 -10.74 26.15 -16.45
CA ILE A 280 -12.19 26.43 -16.44
C ILE A 280 -12.50 27.61 -15.54
N LEU A 281 -11.99 27.63 -14.31
CA LEU A 281 -12.30 28.67 -13.33
C LEU A 281 -11.68 30.04 -13.68
N THR A 282 -10.60 30.04 -14.47
CA THR A 282 -9.97 31.26 -14.99
C THR A 282 -10.48 31.69 -16.37
N GLY A 283 -11.39 30.92 -16.99
CA GLY A 283 -12.04 31.25 -18.26
C GLY A 283 -11.24 30.84 -19.51
N ASP A 284 -10.15 30.11 -19.39
CA ASP A 284 -9.36 29.60 -20.51
C ASP A 284 -9.92 28.24 -20.99
N LYS A 285 -10.97 28.30 -21.82
CA LYS A 285 -11.65 27.12 -22.36
C LYS A 285 -10.71 26.25 -23.22
N ALA A 286 -9.77 26.85 -23.95
CA ALA A 286 -8.87 26.12 -24.84
C ALA A 286 -7.90 25.24 -24.03
N SER A 287 -7.22 25.83 -23.04
CA SER A 287 -6.34 25.08 -22.13
C SER A 287 -7.11 24.05 -21.28
N ALA A 288 -8.38 24.34 -20.94
CA ALA A 288 -9.20 23.38 -20.21
C ALA A 288 -9.49 22.12 -21.03
N ILE A 289 -9.86 22.27 -22.32
CA ILE A 289 -10.12 21.16 -23.24
C ILE A 289 -8.84 20.30 -23.41
N GLU A 290 -7.70 20.94 -23.69
CA GLU A 290 -6.43 20.25 -23.84
C GLU A 290 -6.08 19.41 -22.58
N ALA A 291 -6.23 20.03 -21.40
CA ALA A 291 -5.90 19.36 -20.14
C ALA A 291 -6.87 18.20 -19.84
N VAL A 292 -8.17 18.34 -20.10
CA VAL A 292 -9.15 17.26 -19.91
C VAL A 292 -8.90 16.10 -20.87
N ASP A 293 -8.59 16.37 -22.15
CA ASP A 293 -8.31 15.32 -23.12
C ASP A 293 -7.02 14.56 -22.76
N LYS A 294 -5.99 15.26 -22.25
CA LYS A 294 -4.79 14.61 -21.75
C LYS A 294 -5.08 13.76 -20.51
N ALA A 295 -5.83 14.29 -19.53
CA ALA A 295 -6.26 13.55 -18.35
C ALA A 295 -7.04 12.28 -18.73
N TYR A 296 -7.98 12.40 -19.68
CA TYR A 296 -8.79 11.28 -20.17
C TYR A 296 -7.94 10.22 -20.87
N THR A 297 -6.96 10.62 -21.66
CA THR A 297 -6.03 9.68 -22.33
C THR A 297 -5.25 8.87 -21.30
N LEU A 298 -4.87 9.48 -20.16
CA LEU A 298 -4.12 8.86 -19.10
C LEU A 298 -5.00 8.00 -18.17
N ASN A 299 -6.25 8.40 -17.92
CA ASN A 299 -7.21 7.66 -17.10
C ASN A 299 -8.65 7.89 -17.58
N SER A 300 -9.11 7.07 -18.52
CA SER A 300 -10.45 7.16 -19.11
C SER A 300 -11.59 6.71 -18.20
N GLN A 301 -11.29 6.10 -17.04
CA GLN A 301 -12.29 5.60 -16.09
C GLN A 301 -12.55 6.57 -14.92
N ASP A 302 -11.78 7.65 -14.80
CA ASP A 302 -11.98 8.66 -13.75
C ASP A 302 -13.29 9.42 -13.99
N LYS A 303 -14.21 9.29 -13.04
CA LYS A 303 -15.54 9.90 -13.11
C LYS A 303 -15.49 11.42 -13.18
N ASP A 304 -14.56 12.04 -12.47
CA ASP A 304 -14.43 13.50 -12.45
C ASP A 304 -13.98 14.01 -13.82
N ILE A 305 -13.06 13.30 -14.47
CA ILE A 305 -12.60 13.62 -15.83
C ILE A 305 -13.76 13.51 -16.83
N LEU A 306 -14.60 12.47 -16.70
CA LEU A 306 -15.79 12.32 -17.55
C LEU A 306 -16.78 13.48 -17.37
N ILE A 307 -17.00 13.91 -16.12
CA ILE A 307 -17.87 15.07 -15.81
C ILE A 307 -17.27 16.37 -16.37
N LEU A 308 -15.94 16.58 -16.22
CA LEU A 308 -15.26 17.74 -16.77
C LEU A 308 -15.36 17.77 -18.30
N ARG A 309 -15.20 16.62 -18.95
CA ARG A 309 -15.31 16.49 -20.41
C ARG A 309 -16.72 16.78 -20.91
N GLU A 310 -17.74 16.27 -20.22
CA GLU A 310 -19.14 16.57 -20.51
C GLU A 310 -19.42 18.07 -20.37
N ALA A 311 -18.96 18.68 -19.27
CA ALA A 311 -19.16 20.12 -19.00
C ALA A 311 -18.52 21.00 -20.08
N LEU A 312 -17.36 20.61 -20.63
CA LEU A 312 -16.68 21.36 -21.70
C LEU A 312 -17.27 21.14 -23.09
N SER A 313 -18.09 20.11 -23.30
CA SER A 313 -18.77 19.84 -24.58
C SER A 313 -19.96 20.76 -24.84
N THR A 314 -20.41 21.50 -23.83
CA THR A 314 -21.51 22.48 -23.93
C THR A 314 -21.00 23.89 -24.20
N ASP A 315 -21.83 24.72 -24.84
CA ASP A 315 -21.47 26.14 -25.10
C ASP A 315 -21.36 26.97 -23.83
N GLU A 316 -22.22 26.68 -22.83
CA GLU A 316 -22.16 27.29 -21.50
C GLU A 316 -21.67 26.26 -20.49
N ILE A 317 -20.53 26.56 -19.83
CA ILE A 317 -19.97 25.71 -18.79
C ILE A 317 -20.73 25.95 -17.50
N ASP A 318 -21.39 24.92 -16.96
CA ASP A 318 -21.99 25.00 -15.62
C ASP A 318 -20.90 24.95 -14.55
N ILE A 319 -20.44 26.13 -14.16
CA ILE A 319 -19.42 26.33 -13.12
C ILE A 319 -19.84 25.67 -11.78
N ARG A 320 -21.14 25.53 -11.50
CA ARG A 320 -21.62 24.89 -10.26
C ARG A 320 -21.28 23.41 -10.25
N LYS A 321 -21.41 22.71 -11.39
CA LYS A 321 -20.98 21.32 -11.50
C LYS A 321 -19.47 21.18 -11.21
N ILE A 322 -18.66 22.11 -11.71
CA ILE A 322 -17.20 22.10 -11.49
C ILE A 322 -16.86 22.37 -10.01
N VAL A 323 -17.54 23.32 -9.39
CA VAL A 323 -17.35 23.61 -7.94
C VAL A 323 -17.80 22.42 -7.09
N ASN A 324 -18.88 21.73 -7.46
CA ASN A 324 -19.32 20.52 -6.76
C ASN A 324 -18.28 19.39 -6.85
N LEU A 325 -17.61 19.23 -8.01
CA LEU A 325 -16.48 18.27 -8.12
C LEU A 325 -15.35 18.59 -7.15
N LEU A 326 -15.08 19.86 -6.89
CA LEU A 326 -14.07 20.24 -5.89
C LEU A 326 -14.52 19.89 -4.46
N ILE A 327 -15.81 19.95 -4.15
CA ILE A 327 -16.36 19.64 -2.83
C ILE A 327 -16.36 18.12 -2.59
N ASP A 328 -16.70 17.34 -3.62
CA ASP A 328 -16.81 15.86 -3.55
C ASP A 328 -15.49 15.15 -3.84
N PHE A 329 -14.41 15.93 -4.05
CA PHE A 329 -13.10 15.34 -4.33
C PHE A 329 -12.73 14.30 -3.27
N SER A 330 -12.65 13.06 -3.68
CA SER A 330 -12.20 11.95 -2.85
C SER A 330 -10.95 11.33 -3.44
N TYR A 331 -9.94 11.17 -2.61
CA TYR A 331 -8.81 10.32 -2.96
C TYR A 331 -9.27 8.87 -3.11
N THR A 332 -8.96 8.26 -4.24
CA THR A 332 -8.87 6.80 -4.32
C THR A 332 -7.48 6.42 -3.83
N PHE A 333 -7.39 5.96 -2.60
CA PHE A 333 -6.19 5.38 -2.01
C PHE A 333 -5.92 3.99 -2.58
#